data_e3f7907ff5276fe3e41896cf1dfd5f99
#
_entry.id   e3f7907ff5276fe3e41896cf1dfd5f99
#
_cell.length_a   1.000
_cell.length_b   1.000
_cell.length_c   1.000
_cell.angle_alpha   90.00
_cell.angle_beta   90.00
_cell.angle_gamma   90.00
#
_symmetry.space_group_name_H-M   'P 1'
#
loop_
_entity.id
_entity.type
_entity.pdbx_description
1 polymer ?
#
loop_
_entity_poly.entity_id
_entity_poly.type
_entity_poly.pdbx_seq_one_letter_code
_entity_poly.pdbx_strand_id
1 'polypeptide(L)'
;MVDLRLSGILTSTIGSFPLDDTVSNMKKCVNDLLSVGIDFPAYPQLRDMGEQFLRDLAAQDSGIIVEDGAYKLKTKRIKKDVSPSGLGPLLWTVQYLEEIGIRGKVQLKAPITGPFTLASYIQTGIGAFPFNTAASNTELVRQIADIVEKNCEEASRHAEMISIDEPVLSIIVGSRTTFGHREDEIIRIFNRLKEACGNRIVGTHICGRISPRLADLLLRTELDFLSHEFYDTPENMKTYSPKKLRESGKVLSAGCLSSKNPKVETADEILKVMEKFREYGDCLIFTPDCGFRKLLTNLDKNEAYAISMKKLANMVEAAKKFESLS
;
A
#
# COMPACT_ATOMS: atom_id res chain seq x y z
N MET A 1 -13.59 2.63 -23.02
CA MET A 1 -13.10 2.41 -21.65
C MET A 1 -12.52 1.00 -21.65
N VAL A 2 -11.25 0.84 -21.32
CA VAL A 2 -10.64 -0.48 -21.17
C VAL A 2 -11.25 -1.08 -19.90
N ASP A 3 -11.87 -2.25 -20.01
CA ASP A 3 -12.38 -3.01 -18.86
C ASP A 3 -11.13 -3.55 -18.11
N LEU A 4 -10.71 -2.86 -17.05
CA LEU A 4 -9.56 -3.21 -16.23
C LEU A 4 -9.94 -4.37 -15.29
N ARG A 5 -10.06 -5.58 -15.83
CA ARG A 5 -10.21 -6.78 -15.00
C ARG A 5 -8.86 -7.37 -14.68
N LEU A 6 -8.62 -7.64 -13.41
CA LEU A 6 -7.47 -8.44 -12.99
C LEU A 6 -7.62 -9.86 -13.55
N SER A 7 -6.62 -10.38 -14.24
CA SER A 7 -6.63 -11.74 -14.77
C SER A 7 -5.19 -12.30 -14.84
N GLY A 8 -5.07 -13.61 -14.63
CA GLY A 8 -3.80 -14.31 -14.70
C GLY A 8 -2.85 -13.99 -13.53
N ILE A 9 -1.59 -14.26 -13.73
CA ILE A 9 -0.56 -14.07 -12.72
C ILE A 9 0.13 -12.73 -12.95
N LEU A 10 0.03 -11.85 -11.98
CA LEU A 10 0.50 -10.48 -12.05
C LEU A 10 1.56 -10.21 -10.99
N THR A 11 2.42 -9.25 -11.27
CA THR A 11 3.44 -8.76 -10.32
C THR A 11 3.23 -7.29 -10.00
N SER A 12 3.49 -6.90 -8.75
CA SER A 12 3.43 -5.51 -8.33
C SER A 12 4.46 -5.20 -7.25
N THR A 13 4.59 -3.93 -6.89
CA THR A 13 5.41 -3.47 -5.77
C THR A 13 4.56 -2.75 -4.73
N ILE A 14 5.06 -2.61 -3.49
CA ILE A 14 4.35 -1.85 -2.46
C ILE A 14 4.58 -0.34 -2.63
N GLY A 15 5.78 0.06 -3.08
CA GLY A 15 6.07 1.46 -3.46
C GLY A 15 7.23 2.12 -2.72
N SER A 16 7.51 1.74 -1.48
CA SER A 16 8.59 2.34 -0.68
C SER A 16 9.95 1.74 -1.04
N PHE A 17 10.92 2.61 -1.39
CA PHE A 17 12.30 2.25 -1.73
C PHE A 17 13.31 2.94 -0.82
N PRO A 18 14.49 2.29 -0.57
CA PRO A 18 15.50 2.77 0.37
C PRO A 18 16.46 3.80 -0.26
N LEU A 19 15.94 4.84 -0.87
CA LEU A 19 16.71 5.93 -1.48
C LEU A 19 16.28 7.30 -0.92
N ASP A 20 17.15 8.31 -1.10
CA ASP A 20 16.80 9.70 -0.80
C ASP A 20 15.75 10.22 -1.77
N ASP A 21 14.88 11.10 -1.27
CA ASP A 21 13.84 11.77 -2.05
C ASP A 21 14.45 12.86 -2.94
N THR A 22 14.92 12.44 -4.10
CA THR A 22 15.47 13.29 -5.15
C THR A 22 14.89 12.91 -6.51
N VAL A 23 14.82 13.87 -7.43
CA VAL A 23 14.37 13.64 -8.81
C VAL A 23 15.22 12.56 -9.51
N SER A 24 16.54 12.57 -9.28
CA SER A 24 17.46 11.57 -9.83
C SER A 24 17.10 10.15 -9.37
N ASN A 25 16.82 9.97 -8.08
CA ASN A 25 16.43 8.68 -7.52
C ASN A 25 15.03 8.25 -7.95
N MET A 26 14.09 9.20 -8.08
CA MET A 26 12.76 8.94 -8.66
C MET A 26 12.91 8.38 -10.08
N LYS A 27 13.68 9.08 -10.93
CA LYS A 27 13.97 8.66 -12.31
C LYS A 27 14.62 7.28 -12.36
N LYS A 28 15.63 7.05 -11.50
CA LYS A 28 16.30 5.75 -11.39
C LYS A 28 15.31 4.65 -11.04
N CYS A 29 14.49 4.82 -10.00
CA CYS A 29 13.49 3.84 -9.57
C CYS A 29 12.50 3.50 -10.69
N VAL A 30 11.94 4.49 -11.37
CA VAL A 30 10.99 4.27 -12.47
C VAL A 30 11.65 3.44 -13.58
N ASN A 31 12.84 3.82 -14.03
CA ASN A 31 13.55 3.10 -15.11
C ASN A 31 13.89 1.66 -14.70
N ASP A 32 14.36 1.46 -13.49
CA ASP A 32 14.73 0.13 -13.00
C ASP A 32 13.49 -0.78 -12.86
N LEU A 33 12.35 -0.27 -12.37
CA LEU A 33 11.09 -1.02 -12.30
C LEU A 33 10.56 -1.41 -13.69
N LEU A 34 10.65 -0.52 -14.65
CA LEU A 34 10.31 -0.82 -16.04
C LEU A 34 11.23 -1.88 -16.65
N SER A 35 12.54 -1.81 -16.37
CA SER A 35 13.52 -2.80 -16.83
C SER A 35 13.31 -4.17 -16.21
N VAL A 36 12.90 -4.24 -14.96
CA VAL A 36 12.55 -5.49 -14.26
C VAL A 36 11.29 -6.12 -14.87
N GLY A 37 10.38 -5.32 -15.42
CA GLY A 37 9.15 -5.79 -16.06
C GLY A 37 8.04 -6.13 -15.06
N ILE A 38 7.87 -5.31 -14.04
CA ILE A 38 6.73 -5.40 -13.11
C ILE A 38 5.45 -4.99 -13.86
N ASP A 39 4.37 -5.77 -13.72
CA ASP A 39 3.09 -5.51 -14.42
C ASP A 39 2.40 -4.25 -13.90
N PHE A 40 2.34 -4.10 -12.58
CA PHE A 40 1.80 -2.91 -11.90
C PHE A 40 2.86 -2.27 -11.01
N PRO A 41 3.86 -1.54 -11.59
CA PRO A 41 4.84 -0.83 -10.79
C PRO A 41 4.16 0.28 -9.98
N ALA A 42 4.43 0.35 -8.67
CA ALA A 42 4.02 1.50 -7.89
C ALA A 42 4.92 2.70 -8.23
N TYR A 43 4.34 3.91 -8.25
CA TYR A 43 5.19 5.10 -8.27
C TYR A 43 6.15 5.07 -7.06
N PRO A 44 7.42 5.48 -7.20
CA PRO A 44 8.37 5.38 -6.10
C PRO A 44 8.01 6.28 -4.93
N GLN A 45 7.89 5.70 -3.74
CA GLN A 45 7.74 6.42 -2.47
C GLN A 45 9.10 6.47 -1.76
N LEU A 46 9.79 7.61 -1.83
CA LEU A 46 11.12 7.82 -1.25
C LEU A 46 11.07 8.53 0.11
N ARG A 47 9.86 8.92 0.57
CA ARG A 47 9.57 9.43 1.90
C ARG A 47 8.89 8.39 2.76
N ASP A 48 8.84 8.63 4.06
CA ASP A 48 7.94 7.88 4.94
C ASP A 48 6.49 8.07 4.51
N MET A 49 5.68 7.01 4.63
CA MET A 49 4.31 7.00 4.13
C MET A 49 3.40 8.02 4.83
N GLY A 50 3.61 8.29 6.12
CA GLY A 50 2.87 9.33 6.83
C GLY A 50 3.37 10.72 6.47
N GLU A 51 4.69 10.92 6.45
CA GLU A 51 5.32 12.19 6.11
C GLU A 51 4.93 12.65 4.70
N GLN A 52 4.88 11.76 3.72
CA GLN A 52 4.55 12.09 2.34
C GLN A 52 3.21 12.86 2.23
N PHE A 53 2.20 12.41 2.96
CA PHE A 53 0.86 13.01 2.90
C PHE A 53 0.67 14.14 3.92
N LEU A 54 1.15 13.96 5.14
CA LEU A 54 0.93 14.93 6.22
C LEU A 54 1.73 16.21 6.06
N ARG A 55 2.89 16.17 5.40
CA ARG A 55 3.69 17.36 5.12
C ARG A 55 2.90 18.36 4.27
N ASP A 56 2.25 17.91 3.22
CA ASP A 56 1.45 18.75 2.35
C ASP A 56 0.19 19.27 3.07
N LEU A 57 -0.41 18.44 3.95
CA LEU A 57 -1.55 18.84 4.77
C LEU A 57 -1.16 19.90 5.82
N ALA A 58 0.00 19.75 6.44
CA ALA A 58 0.49 20.73 7.41
C ALA A 58 0.87 22.07 6.75
N ALA A 59 1.21 22.08 5.46
CA ALA A 59 1.45 23.28 4.67
C ALA A 59 0.15 24.01 4.27
N GLN A 60 -0.99 23.33 4.37
CA GLN A 60 -2.33 23.91 4.16
C GLN A 60 -2.94 24.26 5.52
N ASP A 61 -3.97 25.08 5.56
CA ASP A 61 -4.70 25.41 6.79
C ASP A 61 -5.62 24.26 7.24
N SER A 62 -5.04 23.06 7.39
CA SER A 62 -5.75 21.82 7.74
C SER A 62 -6.06 21.69 9.24
N GLY A 63 -5.41 22.48 10.09
CA GLY A 63 -5.40 22.31 11.54
C GLY A 63 -4.32 21.36 12.05
N ILE A 64 -3.55 20.74 11.16
CA ILE A 64 -2.36 19.93 11.45
C ILE A 64 -1.14 20.85 11.34
N ILE A 65 -0.24 20.76 12.30
CA ILE A 65 1.04 21.53 12.30
C ILE A 65 2.22 20.57 12.52
N VAL A 66 3.41 21.03 12.17
CA VAL A 66 4.66 20.38 12.56
C VAL A 66 5.26 21.13 13.75
N GLU A 67 5.47 20.44 14.84
CA GLU A 67 6.09 20.98 16.05
C GLU A 67 6.99 19.91 16.67
N ASP A 68 8.24 20.29 16.99
CA ASP A 68 9.28 19.38 17.49
C ASP A 68 9.50 18.12 16.59
N GLY A 69 9.36 18.29 15.29
CA GLY A 69 9.52 17.18 14.32
C GLY A 69 8.33 16.19 14.26
N ALA A 70 7.24 16.45 14.97
CA ALA A 70 6.04 15.63 14.98
C ALA A 70 4.84 16.37 14.40
N TYR A 71 3.92 15.64 13.78
CA TYR A 71 2.62 16.18 13.37
C TYR A 71 1.71 16.25 14.58
N LYS A 72 1.18 17.43 14.87
CA LYS A 72 0.29 17.70 16.01
C LYS A 72 -1.02 18.33 15.53
N LEU A 73 -2.10 18.03 16.22
CA LEU A 73 -3.37 18.69 15.98
C LEU A 73 -3.43 20.00 16.77
N LYS A 74 -3.46 21.14 16.09
CA LYS A 74 -3.54 22.46 16.69
C LYS A 74 -4.96 22.81 17.19
N THR A 75 -5.97 22.25 16.53
CA THR A 75 -7.38 22.50 16.77
C THR A 75 -8.10 21.21 17.17
N LYS A 76 -9.35 21.30 17.61
CA LYS A 76 -10.14 20.08 17.92
C LYS A 76 -10.64 19.35 16.67
N ARG A 77 -10.40 19.88 15.47
CA ARG A 77 -10.90 19.34 14.19
C ARG A 77 -9.85 19.49 13.12
N ILE A 78 -9.85 18.55 12.19
CA ILE A 78 -9.09 18.64 10.95
C ILE A 78 -10.03 19.24 9.88
N LYS A 79 -9.58 20.30 9.21
CA LYS A 79 -10.35 20.94 8.15
C LYS A 79 -10.26 20.09 6.89
N LYS A 80 -11.39 19.81 6.30
CA LYS A 80 -11.49 19.00 5.07
C LYS A 80 -11.45 19.83 3.78
N ASP A 81 -11.53 21.15 3.90
CA ASP A 81 -11.42 22.07 2.74
C ASP A 81 -9.92 22.30 2.42
N VAL A 82 -9.29 21.23 1.98
CA VAL A 82 -7.89 21.16 1.57
C VAL A 82 -7.79 20.49 0.20
N SER A 83 -6.73 20.79 -0.54
CA SER A 83 -6.42 20.12 -1.80
C SER A 83 -5.86 18.71 -1.55
N PRO A 84 -5.90 17.81 -2.55
CA PRO A 84 -5.20 16.52 -2.48
C PRO A 84 -3.75 16.69 -2.06
N SER A 85 -3.24 15.76 -1.26
CA SER A 85 -1.93 15.85 -0.63
C SER A 85 -1.09 14.59 -0.89
N GLY A 86 0.23 14.72 -0.86
CA GLY A 86 1.16 13.61 -0.98
C GLY A 86 1.27 12.97 -2.38
N LEU A 87 0.59 13.51 -3.38
CA LEU A 87 0.54 12.95 -4.75
C LEU A 87 1.64 13.49 -5.67
N GLY A 88 2.48 14.40 -5.21
CA GLY A 88 3.58 14.94 -6.02
C GLY A 88 4.45 13.87 -6.70
N PRO A 89 4.89 12.80 -6.01
CA PRO A 89 5.65 11.72 -6.62
C PRO A 89 4.88 10.95 -7.73
N LEU A 90 3.56 10.75 -7.56
CA LEU A 90 2.71 10.15 -8.59
C LEU A 90 2.64 11.05 -9.82
N LEU A 91 2.31 12.32 -9.65
CA LEU A 91 2.19 13.28 -10.76
C LEU A 91 3.51 13.44 -11.51
N TRP A 92 4.62 13.50 -10.78
CA TRP A 92 5.96 13.52 -11.38
C TRP A 92 6.23 12.24 -12.20
N THR A 93 5.87 11.06 -11.67
CA THR A 93 6.06 9.79 -12.38
C THR A 93 5.25 9.75 -13.67
N VAL A 94 4.00 10.20 -13.64
CA VAL A 94 3.13 10.28 -14.83
C VAL A 94 3.76 11.20 -15.89
N GLN A 95 4.15 12.41 -15.48
CA GLN A 95 4.80 13.37 -16.38
C GLN A 95 6.07 12.76 -17.01
N TYR A 96 6.91 12.11 -16.21
CA TYR A 96 8.12 11.46 -16.72
C TYR A 96 7.81 10.35 -17.73
N LEU A 97 6.81 9.51 -17.49
CA LEU A 97 6.38 8.47 -18.42
C LEU A 97 5.80 9.05 -19.72
N GLU A 98 5.16 10.23 -19.66
CA GLU A 98 4.70 10.98 -20.83
C GLU A 98 5.90 11.54 -21.62
N GLU A 99 6.87 12.17 -20.95
CA GLU A 99 8.09 12.72 -21.55
C GLU A 99 8.89 11.66 -22.35
N ILE A 100 8.95 10.42 -21.83
CA ILE A 100 9.62 9.31 -22.55
C ILE A 100 8.69 8.51 -23.47
N GLY A 101 7.44 8.93 -23.63
CA GLY A 101 6.50 8.41 -24.62
C GLY A 101 5.93 7.02 -24.33
N ILE A 102 5.92 6.57 -23.08
CA ILE A 102 5.46 5.22 -22.70
C ILE A 102 4.30 5.19 -21.72
N ARG A 103 3.74 6.34 -21.28
CA ARG A 103 2.66 6.36 -20.27
C ARG A 103 1.50 5.41 -20.61
N GLY A 104 1.08 5.35 -21.86
CA GLY A 104 -0.01 4.48 -22.32
C GLY A 104 0.34 2.97 -22.36
N LYS A 105 1.59 2.60 -22.07
CA LYS A 105 2.05 1.20 -22.03
C LYS A 105 2.31 0.69 -20.62
N VAL A 106 2.25 1.57 -19.61
CA VAL A 106 2.53 1.26 -18.20
C VAL A 106 1.23 1.28 -17.41
N GLN A 107 0.89 0.19 -16.75
CA GLN A 107 -0.20 0.13 -15.79
C GLN A 107 0.33 0.51 -14.41
N LEU A 108 0.13 1.77 -14.04
CA LEU A 108 0.71 2.33 -12.82
C LEU A 108 -0.14 2.00 -11.59
N LYS A 109 0.51 1.64 -10.49
CA LYS A 109 -0.11 1.53 -9.16
C LYS A 109 0.16 2.80 -8.35
N ALA A 110 -0.88 3.31 -7.67
CA ALA A 110 -0.76 4.41 -6.72
C ALA A 110 -1.05 3.93 -5.29
N PRO A 111 -0.02 3.70 -4.45
CA PRO A 111 -0.20 3.54 -3.01
C PRO A 111 -0.54 4.88 -2.36
N ILE A 112 -1.60 4.86 -1.55
CA ILE A 112 -2.12 6.00 -0.77
C ILE A 112 -2.20 5.55 0.67
N THR A 113 -1.59 6.30 1.59
CA THR A 113 -1.72 6.01 3.02
C THR A 113 -3.16 6.26 3.47
N GLY A 114 -3.76 5.25 4.06
CA GLY A 114 -5.16 5.29 4.46
C GLY A 114 -5.41 6.09 5.75
N PRO A 115 -6.68 6.40 6.04
CA PRO A 115 -7.05 7.36 7.09
C PRO A 115 -6.68 6.89 8.50
N PHE A 116 -6.75 5.61 8.82
CA PHE A 116 -6.38 5.10 10.14
C PHE A 116 -4.88 5.21 10.38
N THR A 117 -4.09 4.93 9.35
CA THR A 117 -2.63 5.04 9.40
C THR A 117 -2.21 6.49 9.48
N LEU A 118 -2.74 7.40 8.65
CA LEU A 118 -2.44 8.83 8.75
C LEU A 118 -2.82 9.40 10.12
N ALA A 119 -3.97 9.00 10.66
CA ALA A 119 -4.39 9.40 12.01
C ALA A 119 -3.40 8.98 13.09
N SER A 120 -2.70 7.86 12.92
CA SER A 120 -1.71 7.38 13.90
C SER A 120 -0.43 8.22 13.96
N TYR A 121 -0.14 9.02 12.94
CA TYR A 121 0.99 9.96 12.91
C TYR A 121 0.67 11.32 13.56
N ILE A 122 -0.62 11.64 13.78
CA ILE A 122 -1.05 12.95 14.28
C ILE A 122 -1.23 12.88 15.79
N GLN A 123 -0.38 13.54 16.55
CA GLN A 123 -0.47 13.63 18.01
C GLN A 123 -1.63 14.54 18.43
N THR A 124 -2.42 14.08 19.40
CA THR A 124 -3.58 14.80 19.95
C THR A 124 -3.46 15.06 21.45
N GLY A 125 -2.43 14.53 22.11
CA GLY A 125 -2.25 14.68 23.55
C GLY A 125 -1.00 14.00 24.09
N ILE A 126 -0.91 13.89 25.40
CA ILE A 126 0.16 13.22 26.13
C ILE A 126 -0.27 11.77 26.37
N GLY A 127 0.66 10.84 26.27
CA GLY A 127 0.42 9.43 26.53
C GLY A 127 1.21 8.51 25.62
N ALA A 128 0.93 7.21 25.69
CA ALA A 128 1.56 6.21 24.83
C ALA A 128 0.76 5.98 23.53
N PHE A 129 1.48 5.65 22.46
CA PHE A 129 0.88 5.20 21.21
C PHE A 129 -0.01 3.96 21.44
N PRO A 130 -1.18 3.88 20.81
CA PRO A 130 -1.78 4.85 19.88
C PRO A 130 -2.76 5.84 20.55
N PHE A 131 -2.93 5.80 21.88
CA PHE A 131 -3.92 6.61 22.63
C PHE A 131 -3.68 8.12 22.52
N ASN A 132 -2.46 8.53 22.31
CA ASN A 132 -2.06 9.92 22.15
C ASN A 132 -2.14 10.43 20.70
N THR A 133 -2.80 9.68 19.81
CA THR A 133 -2.91 10.04 18.39
C THR A 133 -4.36 10.16 17.93
N ALA A 134 -4.57 10.79 16.77
CA ALA A 134 -5.89 10.92 16.16
C ALA A 134 -6.53 9.55 15.82
N ALA A 135 -5.75 8.47 15.71
CA ALA A 135 -6.26 7.12 15.47
C ALA A 135 -7.15 6.60 16.61
N SER A 136 -7.02 7.13 17.82
CA SER A 136 -7.89 6.80 18.96
C SER A 136 -9.21 7.59 18.98
N ASN A 137 -9.44 8.46 18.00
CA ASN A 137 -10.64 9.29 17.89
C ASN A 137 -11.36 9.04 16.57
N THR A 138 -12.51 8.40 16.60
CA THR A 138 -13.28 8.02 15.41
C THR A 138 -13.69 9.21 14.54
N GLU A 139 -13.99 10.37 15.16
CA GLU A 139 -14.36 11.57 14.44
C GLU A 139 -13.17 12.18 13.67
N LEU A 140 -11.97 12.18 14.25
CA LEU A 140 -10.76 12.63 13.55
C LEU A 140 -10.42 11.69 12.40
N VAL A 141 -10.56 10.38 12.57
CA VAL A 141 -10.37 9.41 11.48
C VAL A 141 -11.36 9.66 10.34
N ARG A 142 -12.64 9.98 10.62
CA ARG A 142 -13.61 10.35 9.57
C ARG A 142 -13.18 11.61 8.80
N GLN A 143 -12.69 12.63 9.51
CA GLN A 143 -12.23 13.87 8.88
C GLN A 143 -11.00 13.62 7.98
N ILE A 144 -10.09 12.74 8.40
CA ILE A 144 -8.96 12.31 7.57
C ILE A 144 -9.44 11.47 6.39
N ALA A 145 -10.46 10.63 6.58
CA ALA A 145 -11.05 9.85 5.49
C ALA A 145 -11.64 10.75 4.39
N ASP A 146 -12.25 11.91 4.74
CA ASP A 146 -12.72 12.90 3.77
C ASP A 146 -11.56 13.49 2.93
N ILE A 147 -10.36 13.58 3.50
CA ILE A 147 -9.15 14.05 2.80
C ILE A 147 -8.58 12.94 1.91
N VAL A 148 -8.49 11.71 2.44
CA VAL A 148 -8.00 10.54 1.69
C VAL A 148 -8.91 10.23 0.50
N GLU A 149 -10.21 10.47 0.61
CA GLU A 149 -11.17 10.36 -0.50
C GLU A 149 -10.77 11.27 -1.67
N LYS A 150 -10.42 12.52 -1.42
CA LYS A 150 -9.91 13.44 -2.44
C LYS A 150 -8.58 12.96 -3.06
N ASN A 151 -7.70 12.37 -2.23
CA ASN A 151 -6.46 11.78 -2.73
C ASN A 151 -6.75 10.59 -3.65
N CYS A 152 -7.73 9.73 -3.29
CA CYS A 152 -8.17 8.61 -4.11
C CYS A 152 -8.78 9.09 -5.43
N GLU A 153 -9.65 10.09 -5.39
CA GLU A 153 -10.26 10.69 -6.58
C GLU A 153 -9.19 11.24 -7.55
N GLU A 154 -8.22 12.01 -7.03
CA GLU A 154 -7.15 12.56 -7.86
C GLU A 154 -6.22 11.48 -8.39
N ALA A 155 -5.76 10.53 -7.54
CA ALA A 155 -4.88 9.45 -7.97
C ALA A 155 -5.52 8.55 -9.04
N SER A 156 -6.83 8.34 -8.99
CA SER A 156 -7.58 7.53 -9.95
C SER A 156 -7.56 8.10 -11.39
N ARG A 157 -7.28 9.38 -11.55
CA ARG A 157 -7.10 10.01 -12.86
C ARG A 157 -5.76 9.65 -13.50
N HIS A 158 -4.81 9.20 -12.71
CA HIS A 158 -3.40 9.04 -13.08
C HIS A 158 -2.88 7.61 -12.99
N ALA A 159 -3.56 6.72 -12.28
CA ALA A 159 -3.12 5.32 -12.09
C ALA A 159 -4.26 4.35 -12.37
N GLU A 160 -3.94 3.14 -12.79
CA GLU A 160 -4.87 2.05 -13.10
C GLU A 160 -5.24 1.25 -11.85
N MET A 161 -4.31 1.18 -10.87
CA MET A 161 -4.50 0.47 -9.61
C MET A 161 -4.25 1.41 -8.43
N ILE A 162 -5.12 1.39 -7.44
CA ILE A 162 -4.99 2.16 -6.20
C ILE A 162 -4.84 1.18 -5.03
N SER A 163 -3.87 1.41 -4.16
CA SER A 163 -3.70 0.66 -2.91
C SER A 163 -3.88 1.61 -1.72
N ILE A 164 -4.87 1.35 -0.88
CA ILE A 164 -5.10 2.09 0.36
C ILE A 164 -4.32 1.37 1.46
N ASP A 165 -3.16 1.91 1.82
CA ASP A 165 -2.22 1.24 2.72
C ASP A 165 -2.55 1.55 4.18
N GLU A 166 -2.92 0.51 4.95
CA GLU A 166 -3.47 0.61 6.31
C GLU A 166 -2.78 -0.32 7.32
N PRO A 167 -1.46 -0.24 7.50
CA PRO A 167 -0.76 -1.10 8.47
C PRO A 167 -1.30 -0.99 9.90
N VAL A 168 -1.82 0.16 10.30
CA VAL A 168 -2.37 0.39 11.65
C VAL A 168 -3.63 -0.43 11.91
N LEU A 169 -4.37 -0.85 10.90
CA LEU A 169 -5.55 -1.70 11.09
C LEU A 169 -5.21 -3.05 11.71
N SER A 170 -4.00 -3.59 11.52
CA SER A 170 -3.52 -4.80 12.20
C SER A 170 -3.47 -4.64 13.73
N ILE A 171 -3.35 -3.40 14.23
CA ILE A 171 -3.35 -3.05 15.66
C ILE A 171 -4.77 -2.74 16.15
N ILE A 172 -5.56 -2.02 15.33
CA ILE A 172 -6.93 -1.60 15.68
C ILE A 172 -7.88 -2.80 15.71
N VAL A 173 -7.75 -3.75 14.77
CA VAL A 173 -8.64 -4.90 14.61
C VAL A 173 -7.91 -6.20 14.96
N GLY A 174 -7.82 -6.50 16.25
CA GLY A 174 -7.27 -7.75 16.77
C GLY A 174 -8.36 -8.78 17.06
N SER A 175 -8.36 -9.36 18.28
CA SER A 175 -9.44 -10.21 18.77
C SER A 175 -10.74 -9.42 18.98
N ARG A 176 -10.62 -8.12 19.19
CA ARG A 176 -11.70 -7.14 19.24
C ARG A 176 -11.24 -5.86 18.52
N THR A 177 -12.21 -5.05 18.11
CA THR A 177 -11.91 -3.70 17.62
C THR A 177 -11.65 -2.77 18.80
N THR A 178 -10.64 -1.91 18.70
CA THR A 178 -10.20 -1.00 19.77
C THR A 178 -10.56 0.45 19.46
N PHE A 179 -10.36 1.36 20.44
CA PHE A 179 -10.54 2.82 20.31
C PHE A 179 -11.95 3.28 19.89
N GLY A 180 -12.98 2.48 20.16
CA GLY A 180 -14.36 2.82 19.78
C GLY A 180 -14.66 2.68 18.29
N HIS A 181 -13.71 2.22 17.47
CA HIS A 181 -13.97 1.92 16.07
C HIS A 181 -14.93 0.72 15.94
N ARG A 182 -15.83 0.82 14.96
CA ARG A 182 -16.80 -0.21 14.63
C ARG A 182 -16.46 -0.80 13.26
N GLU A 183 -16.64 -2.12 13.10
CA GLU A 183 -16.36 -2.80 11.84
C GLU A 183 -17.16 -2.24 10.66
N ASP A 184 -18.45 -1.97 10.88
CA ASP A 184 -19.33 -1.39 9.87
C ASP A 184 -18.88 -0.01 9.41
N GLU A 185 -18.21 0.74 10.28
CA GLU A 185 -17.62 2.03 9.94
C GLU A 185 -16.33 1.88 9.14
N ILE A 186 -15.46 0.96 9.53
CA ILE A 186 -14.23 0.67 8.77
C ILE A 186 -14.61 0.21 7.35
N ILE A 187 -15.58 -0.68 7.20
CA ILE A 187 -16.10 -1.13 5.90
C ILE A 187 -16.63 0.06 5.09
N ARG A 188 -17.47 0.91 5.68
CA ARG A 188 -17.99 2.10 4.99
C ARG A 188 -16.90 3.04 4.53
N ILE A 189 -15.84 3.23 5.30
CA ILE A 189 -14.70 4.06 4.88
C ILE A 189 -14.04 3.44 3.65
N PHE A 190 -13.70 2.14 3.65
CA PHE A 190 -13.11 1.50 2.49
C PHE A 190 -14.00 1.56 1.25
N ASN A 191 -15.30 1.29 1.39
CA ASN A 191 -16.25 1.32 0.27
C ASN A 191 -16.36 2.73 -0.33
N ARG A 192 -16.40 3.77 0.52
CA ARG A 192 -16.40 5.18 0.07
C ARG A 192 -15.12 5.54 -0.68
N LEU A 193 -13.96 5.12 -0.18
CA LEU A 193 -12.69 5.35 -0.86
C LEU A 193 -12.60 4.57 -2.19
N LYS A 194 -13.17 3.37 -2.25
CA LYS A 194 -13.30 2.60 -3.50
C LYS A 194 -14.19 3.33 -4.50
N GLU A 195 -15.35 3.82 -4.07
CA GLU A 195 -16.30 4.58 -4.90
C GLU A 195 -15.63 5.83 -5.48
N ALA A 196 -14.84 6.56 -4.70
CA ALA A 196 -14.11 7.75 -5.13
C ALA A 196 -13.08 7.45 -6.24
N CYS A 197 -12.59 6.23 -6.33
CA CYS A 197 -11.69 5.78 -7.40
C CYS A 197 -12.41 5.42 -8.71
N GLY A 198 -13.74 5.41 -8.75
CA GLY A 198 -14.53 5.03 -9.92
C GLY A 198 -14.23 3.61 -10.39
N ASN A 199 -13.93 3.44 -11.67
CA ASN A 199 -13.71 2.15 -12.31
C ASN A 199 -12.26 1.61 -12.17
N ARG A 200 -11.45 2.17 -11.25
CA ARG A 200 -10.08 1.68 -11.03
C ARG A 200 -10.07 0.43 -10.19
N ILE A 201 -9.00 -0.36 -10.33
CA ILE A 201 -8.72 -1.50 -9.45
C ILE A 201 -8.29 -0.93 -8.10
N VAL A 202 -9.01 -1.24 -7.03
CA VAL A 202 -8.72 -0.71 -5.69
C VAL A 202 -8.59 -1.83 -4.67
N GLY A 203 -7.53 -1.79 -3.90
CA GLY A 203 -7.33 -2.73 -2.80
C GLY A 203 -6.67 -2.08 -1.59
N THR A 204 -6.23 -2.90 -0.67
CA THR A 204 -5.51 -2.44 0.52
C THR A 204 -4.25 -3.24 0.75
N HIS A 205 -3.19 -2.60 1.26
CA HIS A 205 -2.03 -3.28 1.79
C HIS A 205 -1.97 -3.11 3.30
N ILE A 206 -1.90 -4.23 4.02
CA ILE A 206 -1.77 -4.26 5.48
C ILE A 206 -0.59 -5.14 5.84
N CYS A 207 0.47 -4.53 6.39
CA CYS A 207 1.66 -5.22 6.87
C CYS A 207 1.39 -5.97 8.17
N GLY A 208 2.24 -6.96 8.46
CA GLY A 208 2.24 -7.72 9.69
C GLY A 208 1.16 -8.78 9.77
N ARG A 209 0.84 -9.19 11.00
CA ARG A 209 -0.10 -10.27 11.23
C ARG A 209 -1.55 -9.82 11.07
N ILE A 210 -2.29 -10.51 10.22
CA ILE A 210 -3.71 -10.28 10.00
C ILE A 210 -4.52 -11.18 10.94
N SER A 211 -5.35 -10.55 11.80
CA SER A 211 -6.27 -11.30 12.64
C SER A 211 -7.42 -11.92 11.81
N PRO A 212 -7.99 -13.06 12.22
CA PRO A 212 -9.17 -13.62 11.54
C PRO A 212 -10.32 -12.62 11.43
N ARG A 213 -10.48 -11.77 12.45
CA ARG A 213 -11.51 -10.72 12.47
C ARG A 213 -11.27 -9.64 11.44
N LEU A 214 -10.01 -9.20 11.28
CA LEU A 214 -9.64 -8.23 10.23
C LEU A 214 -9.85 -8.84 8.84
N ALA A 215 -9.46 -10.08 8.65
CA ALA A 215 -9.68 -10.79 7.38
C ALA A 215 -11.17 -10.87 7.01
N ASP A 216 -12.03 -11.31 7.94
CA ASP A 216 -13.48 -11.39 7.72
C ASP A 216 -14.08 -10.00 7.45
N LEU A 217 -13.55 -8.94 8.10
CA LEU A 217 -13.94 -7.55 7.81
C LEU A 217 -13.58 -7.16 6.39
N LEU A 218 -12.34 -7.41 5.97
CA LEU A 218 -11.85 -7.04 4.63
C LEU A 218 -12.59 -7.79 3.52
N LEU A 219 -12.98 -9.05 3.73
CA LEU A 219 -13.79 -9.81 2.77
C LEU A 219 -15.17 -9.19 2.55
N ARG A 220 -15.70 -8.41 3.51
CA ARG A 220 -17.00 -7.71 3.41
C ARG A 220 -16.92 -6.33 2.76
N THR A 221 -15.74 -5.81 2.46
CA THR A 221 -15.55 -4.54 1.74
C THR A 221 -15.83 -4.72 0.25
N GLU A 222 -15.92 -3.62 -0.51
CA GLU A 222 -16.03 -3.61 -1.97
C GLU A 222 -14.65 -3.56 -2.69
N LEU A 223 -13.55 -3.68 -1.94
CA LEU A 223 -12.20 -3.71 -2.51
C LEU A 223 -12.02 -4.87 -3.50
N ASP A 224 -11.21 -4.67 -4.53
CA ASP A 224 -10.95 -5.67 -5.57
C ASP A 224 -9.83 -6.63 -5.17
N PHE A 225 -8.83 -6.16 -4.40
CA PHE A 225 -7.72 -7.00 -3.95
C PHE A 225 -7.32 -6.73 -2.50
N LEU A 226 -6.73 -7.76 -1.87
CA LEU A 226 -6.20 -7.71 -0.50
C LEU A 226 -4.72 -8.09 -0.53
N SER A 227 -3.85 -7.20 -0.05
CA SER A 227 -2.40 -7.37 -0.06
C SER A 227 -1.83 -7.52 1.33
N HIS A 228 -1.06 -8.60 1.57
CA HIS A 228 -0.48 -8.91 2.87
C HIS A 228 0.88 -9.59 2.77
N GLU A 229 1.63 -9.54 3.88
CA GLU A 229 2.87 -10.30 4.08
C GLU A 229 2.54 -11.79 4.27
N PHE A 230 3.28 -12.66 3.59
CA PHE A 230 3.17 -14.11 3.78
C PHE A 230 4.54 -14.79 3.87
N TYR A 231 5.60 -14.17 3.38
CA TYR A 231 6.95 -14.73 3.46
C TYR A 231 7.50 -14.59 4.88
N ASP A 232 7.56 -13.36 5.42
CA ASP A 232 8.04 -13.07 6.77
C ASP A 232 6.99 -13.32 7.86
N THR A 233 5.72 -13.47 7.47
CA THR A 233 4.57 -13.71 8.36
C THR A 233 3.73 -14.90 7.84
N PRO A 234 4.30 -16.13 7.84
CA PRO A 234 3.65 -17.31 7.26
C PRO A 234 2.35 -17.72 7.97
N GLU A 235 2.11 -17.23 9.19
CA GLU A 235 0.85 -17.42 9.91
C GLU A 235 -0.35 -16.85 9.15
N ASN A 236 -0.13 -15.82 8.31
CA ASN A 236 -1.17 -15.20 7.48
C ASN A 236 -1.74 -16.19 6.45
N MET A 237 -1.02 -17.26 6.08
CA MET A 237 -1.55 -18.34 5.22
C MET A 237 -2.83 -18.98 5.78
N LYS A 238 -3.03 -18.96 7.10
CA LYS A 238 -4.21 -19.53 7.76
C LYS A 238 -5.37 -18.54 7.87
N THR A 239 -5.14 -17.28 7.47
CA THR A 239 -6.09 -16.18 7.71
C THR A 239 -7.26 -16.22 6.72
N TYR A 240 -6.97 -16.52 5.45
CA TYR A 240 -7.99 -16.69 4.41
C TYR A 240 -8.12 -18.15 4.01
N SER A 241 -9.34 -18.67 3.97
CA SER A 241 -9.56 -19.91 3.25
C SER A 241 -9.68 -19.60 1.75
N PRO A 242 -9.11 -20.43 0.85
CA PRO A 242 -9.25 -20.27 -0.60
C PRO A 242 -10.71 -20.14 -1.04
N LYS A 243 -11.60 -20.93 -0.45
CA LYS A 243 -13.05 -20.89 -0.73
C LYS A 243 -13.66 -19.52 -0.41
N LYS A 244 -13.45 -19.00 0.82
CA LYS A 244 -14.03 -17.70 1.25
C LYS A 244 -13.50 -16.54 0.37
N LEU A 245 -12.22 -16.57 0.00
CA LEU A 245 -11.65 -15.55 -0.86
C LEU A 245 -12.30 -15.55 -2.24
N ARG A 246 -12.40 -16.72 -2.89
CA ARG A 246 -13.08 -16.86 -4.20
C ARG A 246 -14.55 -16.42 -4.12
N GLU A 247 -15.28 -16.84 -3.08
CA GLU A 247 -16.68 -16.44 -2.88
C GLU A 247 -16.86 -14.93 -2.70
N SER A 248 -15.85 -14.24 -2.15
CA SER A 248 -15.86 -12.77 -2.00
C SER A 248 -15.56 -12.02 -3.30
N GLY A 249 -15.13 -12.70 -4.36
CA GLY A 249 -14.72 -12.09 -5.63
C GLY A 249 -13.43 -11.27 -5.57
N LYS A 250 -12.65 -11.40 -4.50
CA LYS A 250 -11.41 -10.62 -4.31
C LYS A 250 -10.18 -11.36 -4.78
N VAL A 251 -9.22 -10.61 -5.31
CA VAL A 251 -7.90 -11.11 -5.69
C VAL A 251 -6.95 -11.03 -4.49
N LEU A 252 -6.17 -12.08 -4.26
CA LEU A 252 -5.10 -12.04 -3.27
C LEU A 252 -3.84 -11.44 -3.89
N SER A 253 -3.30 -10.42 -3.24
CA SER A 253 -1.97 -9.87 -3.51
C SER A 253 -1.01 -10.39 -2.44
N ALA A 254 -0.25 -11.43 -2.80
CA ALA A 254 0.54 -12.19 -1.84
C ALA A 254 2.00 -11.74 -1.80
N GLY A 255 2.47 -11.34 -0.62
CA GLY A 255 3.90 -11.14 -0.35
C GLY A 255 4.64 -12.47 -0.43
N CYS A 256 5.59 -12.60 -1.35
CA CYS A 256 6.29 -13.86 -1.63
C CYS A 256 7.80 -13.82 -1.41
N LEU A 257 8.33 -12.69 -0.96
CA LEU A 257 9.73 -12.48 -0.60
C LEU A 257 9.89 -11.45 0.51
N SER A 258 10.97 -11.55 1.28
CA SER A 258 11.22 -10.64 2.39
C SER A 258 11.59 -9.23 1.91
N SER A 259 10.97 -8.23 2.51
CA SER A 259 11.30 -6.81 2.30
C SER A 259 12.29 -6.22 3.31
N LYS A 260 12.69 -7.01 4.33
CA LYS A 260 13.56 -6.57 5.45
C LYS A 260 14.84 -7.38 5.60
N ASN A 261 14.88 -8.63 5.11
CA ASN A 261 16.07 -9.47 5.13
C ASN A 261 16.95 -9.14 3.92
N PRO A 262 18.27 -8.86 4.11
CA PRO A 262 19.18 -8.56 3.00
C PRO A 262 19.51 -9.77 2.11
N LYS A 263 19.21 -11.00 2.54
CA LYS A 263 19.35 -12.18 1.66
C LYS A 263 18.48 -11.97 0.41
N VAL A 264 19.07 -12.14 -0.76
CA VAL A 264 18.34 -12.19 -2.05
C VAL A 264 17.83 -13.61 -2.27
N GLU A 265 16.53 -13.80 -2.22
CA GLU A 265 15.89 -15.08 -2.53
C GLU A 265 16.06 -15.39 -4.04
N THR A 266 16.38 -16.64 -4.37
CA THR A 266 16.40 -17.09 -5.77
C THR A 266 15.00 -17.21 -6.34
N ALA A 267 14.84 -17.18 -7.66
CA ALA A 267 13.55 -17.38 -8.30
C ALA A 267 12.87 -18.70 -7.89
N ASP A 268 13.65 -19.76 -7.69
CA ASP A 268 13.12 -21.07 -7.27
C ASP A 268 12.68 -21.08 -5.80
N GLU A 269 13.37 -20.32 -4.91
CA GLU A 269 12.91 -20.14 -3.52
C GLU A 269 11.58 -19.37 -3.48
N ILE A 270 11.45 -18.31 -4.30
CA ILE A 270 10.22 -17.52 -4.42
C ILE A 270 9.09 -18.36 -5.02
N LEU A 271 9.37 -19.12 -6.07
CA LEU A 271 8.39 -20.02 -6.70
C LEU A 271 7.78 -21.00 -5.68
N LYS A 272 8.60 -21.59 -4.80
CA LYS A 272 8.10 -22.48 -3.73
C LYS A 272 7.12 -21.79 -2.78
N VAL A 273 7.27 -20.47 -2.59
CA VAL A 273 6.30 -19.70 -1.80
C VAL A 273 5.03 -19.44 -2.61
N MET A 274 5.16 -19.05 -3.88
CA MET A 274 4.04 -18.81 -4.79
C MET A 274 3.16 -20.05 -4.96
N GLU A 275 3.74 -21.25 -5.04
CA GLU A 275 3.01 -22.53 -5.17
C GLU A 275 1.97 -22.76 -4.05
N LYS A 276 2.18 -22.19 -2.87
CA LYS A 276 1.21 -22.29 -1.77
C LYS A 276 -0.10 -21.54 -2.05
N PHE A 277 -0.13 -20.70 -3.08
CA PHE A 277 -1.29 -19.86 -3.42
C PHE A 277 -2.11 -20.38 -4.59
N ARG A 278 -1.77 -21.52 -5.21
CA ARG A 278 -2.50 -22.06 -6.38
C ARG A 278 -4.00 -22.24 -6.14
N GLU A 279 -4.39 -22.60 -4.93
CA GLU A 279 -5.80 -22.83 -4.61
C GLU A 279 -6.61 -21.54 -4.36
N TYR A 280 -5.93 -20.37 -4.31
CA TYR A 280 -6.59 -19.11 -3.94
C TYR A 280 -7.33 -18.44 -5.10
N GLY A 281 -7.05 -18.82 -6.35
CA GLY A 281 -7.76 -18.34 -7.54
C GLY A 281 -6.90 -18.39 -8.79
N ASP A 282 -7.54 -18.18 -9.94
CA ASP A 282 -6.87 -18.11 -11.25
C ASP A 282 -6.20 -16.76 -11.50
N CYS A 283 -6.52 -15.76 -10.68
CA CYS A 283 -5.87 -14.47 -10.68
C CYS A 283 -5.18 -14.23 -9.33
N LEU A 284 -3.88 -13.97 -9.37
CA LEU A 284 -3.05 -13.65 -8.21
C LEU A 284 -2.13 -12.48 -8.53
N ILE A 285 -1.86 -11.65 -7.53
CA ILE A 285 -0.83 -10.61 -7.63
C ILE A 285 0.30 -10.98 -6.68
N PHE A 286 1.52 -11.11 -7.18
CA PHE A 286 2.69 -11.34 -6.33
C PHE A 286 3.45 -10.05 -6.07
N THR A 287 3.82 -9.84 -4.80
CA THR A 287 4.53 -8.65 -4.34
C THR A 287 5.65 -9.05 -3.37
N PRO A 288 6.59 -8.14 -3.06
CA PRO A 288 7.31 -8.22 -1.81
C PRO A 288 6.34 -8.14 -0.62
N ASP A 289 6.73 -8.66 0.54
CA ASP A 289 5.92 -8.59 1.76
C ASP A 289 5.53 -7.15 2.15
N CYS A 290 6.44 -6.20 1.93
CA CYS A 290 6.23 -4.78 2.20
C CYS A 290 7.17 -3.93 1.31
N GLY A 291 7.22 -2.62 1.53
CA GLY A 291 8.24 -1.75 0.94
C GLY A 291 9.64 -2.02 1.51
N PHE A 292 10.67 -1.74 0.71
CA PHE A 292 12.06 -2.12 1.03
C PHE A 292 12.80 -1.19 1.99
N ARG A 293 12.16 -0.15 2.51
CA ARG A 293 12.81 0.83 3.40
C ARG A 293 13.43 0.20 4.67
N LYS A 294 12.88 -0.93 5.14
CA LYS A 294 13.41 -1.66 6.31
C LYS A 294 14.80 -2.27 6.08
N LEU A 295 15.26 -2.42 4.84
CA LEU A 295 16.63 -2.85 4.54
C LEU A 295 17.68 -1.85 5.07
N LEU A 296 17.32 -0.56 5.20
CA LEU A 296 18.20 0.49 5.76
C LEU A 296 18.59 0.27 7.22
N THR A 297 17.93 -0.65 7.93
CA THR A 297 18.32 -0.97 9.30
C THR A 297 19.75 -1.55 9.38
N ASN A 298 20.19 -2.26 8.32
CA ASN A 298 21.44 -3.01 8.31
C ASN A 298 22.36 -2.67 7.12
N LEU A 299 21.91 -1.86 6.17
CA LEU A 299 22.60 -1.61 4.90
C LEU A 299 22.62 -0.12 4.59
N ASP A 300 23.58 0.32 3.78
CA ASP A 300 23.51 1.64 3.16
C ASP A 300 22.44 1.70 2.05
N LYS A 301 22.10 2.91 1.62
CA LYS A 301 21.00 3.14 0.67
C LYS A 301 21.23 2.49 -0.70
N ASN A 302 22.47 2.52 -1.20
CA ASN A 302 22.78 1.98 -2.52
C ASN A 302 22.75 0.45 -2.50
N GLU A 303 23.32 -0.16 -1.46
CA GLU A 303 23.29 -1.60 -1.27
C GLU A 303 21.86 -2.11 -1.05
N ALA A 304 21.10 -1.48 -0.17
CA ALA A 304 19.70 -1.80 0.09
C ALA A 304 18.85 -1.71 -1.19
N TYR A 305 19.08 -0.67 -2.00
CA TYR A 305 18.38 -0.50 -3.27
C TYR A 305 18.79 -1.56 -4.31
N ALA A 306 20.07 -1.86 -4.44
CA ALA A 306 20.54 -2.89 -5.36
C ALA A 306 19.96 -4.28 -5.01
N ILE A 307 19.89 -4.61 -3.73
CA ILE A 307 19.23 -5.83 -3.22
C ILE A 307 17.73 -5.81 -3.58
N SER A 308 17.04 -4.69 -3.38
CA SER A 308 15.61 -4.55 -3.72
C SER A 308 15.35 -4.88 -5.19
N MET A 309 16.15 -4.35 -6.10
CA MET A 309 16.00 -4.61 -7.54
C MET A 309 16.28 -6.06 -7.92
N LYS A 310 17.31 -6.69 -7.33
CA LYS A 310 17.60 -8.13 -7.54
C LYS A 310 16.44 -9.01 -7.06
N LYS A 311 15.88 -8.72 -5.90
CA LYS A 311 14.71 -9.45 -5.36
C LYS A 311 13.51 -9.32 -6.29
N LEU A 312 13.22 -8.12 -6.79
CA LEU A 312 12.12 -7.89 -7.75
C LEU A 312 12.34 -8.63 -9.08
N ALA A 313 13.56 -8.64 -9.61
CA ALA A 313 13.87 -9.38 -10.83
C ALA A 313 13.64 -10.89 -10.64
N ASN A 314 14.09 -11.46 -9.51
CA ASN A 314 13.85 -12.87 -9.19
C ASN A 314 12.36 -13.17 -8.98
N MET A 315 11.59 -12.21 -8.45
CA MET A 315 10.13 -12.35 -8.30
C MET A 315 9.43 -12.43 -9.65
N VAL A 316 9.78 -11.57 -10.59
CA VAL A 316 9.22 -11.58 -11.95
C VAL A 316 9.58 -12.88 -12.68
N GLU A 317 10.83 -13.37 -12.53
CA GLU A 317 11.23 -14.67 -13.08
C GLU A 317 10.41 -15.82 -12.47
N ALA A 318 10.23 -15.81 -11.14
CA ALA A 318 9.42 -16.81 -10.44
C ALA A 318 7.95 -16.79 -10.89
N ALA A 319 7.36 -15.61 -11.08
CA ALA A 319 5.98 -15.46 -11.54
C ALA A 319 5.78 -16.05 -12.95
N LYS A 320 6.71 -15.82 -13.88
CA LYS A 320 6.70 -16.43 -15.21
C LYS A 320 6.78 -17.96 -15.16
N LYS A 321 7.65 -18.51 -14.28
CA LYS A 321 7.73 -19.95 -14.04
C LYS A 321 6.40 -20.49 -13.47
N PHE A 322 5.83 -19.80 -12.49
CA PHE A 322 4.57 -20.17 -11.86
C PHE A 322 3.44 -20.25 -12.89
N GLU A 323 3.32 -19.26 -13.77
CA GLU A 323 2.32 -19.23 -14.83
C GLU A 323 2.51 -20.39 -15.85
N SER A 324 3.76 -20.68 -16.23
CA SER A 324 4.07 -21.75 -17.19
C SER A 324 3.80 -23.17 -16.66
N LEU A 325 3.66 -23.34 -15.35
CA LEU A 325 3.36 -24.61 -14.68
C LEU A 325 1.84 -24.78 -14.39
N SER A 326 1.03 -23.79 -14.74
CA SER A 326 -0.45 -23.78 -14.64
C SER A 326 -1.08 -24.31 -15.93
#